data_d1507b15706a508e98a89f1143ef0030
#
_entry.id   d1507b15706a508e98a89f1143ef0030
#
_cell.length_a   1.000
_cell.length_b   1.000
_cell.length_c   1.000
_cell.angle_alpha   90.00
_cell.angle_beta   90.00
_cell.angle_gamma   90.00
#
_symmetry.space_group_name_H-M   'P 1'
#
loop_
_entity.id
_entity.type
_entity.pdbx_description
1 polymer ?
#
loop_
_entity_poly.entity_id
_entity_poly.type
_entity_poly.pdbx_seq_one_letter_code
_entity_poly.pdbx_strand_id
1 'polypeptide(L)'
;MELFLKEKINPSSFRFQAENITNFLERIDEKSFNTVFCFGVLYYMPEPLHLLKLMARAAKETILIDTFTASYSAVQGKDAPKYYPHLTSQILNLPLMISCPTQSKKKDYNLPEAFNRKGRSLSLISLPTKAMLELWFESLGLTWEQLDWSSHIARDCSFHDLLTPEQKITSHWADVYASGIRVSYKLHV
;
A
#
# COMPACT_ATOMS: atom_id res chain seq x y z
N MET A 1 -18.97 1.34 1.27
CA MET A 1 -18.35 2.59 1.81
C MET A 1 -19.24 3.80 1.54
N GLU A 2 -19.67 4.06 0.32
CA GLU A 2 -20.51 5.24 -0.04
C GLU A 2 -21.81 5.32 0.76
N LEU A 3 -22.53 4.20 0.93
CA LEU A 3 -23.76 4.13 1.73
C LEU A 3 -23.50 4.51 3.20
N PHE A 4 -22.42 3.99 3.78
CA PHE A 4 -22.05 4.30 5.16
C PHE A 4 -21.75 5.78 5.35
N LEU A 5 -21.03 6.39 4.42
CA LEU A 5 -20.71 7.82 4.48
C LEU A 5 -21.97 8.68 4.30
N LYS A 6 -22.88 8.30 3.41
CA LYS A 6 -24.17 8.99 3.23
C LYS A 6 -25.04 9.00 4.48
N GLU A 7 -24.95 7.97 5.31
CA GLU A 7 -25.72 7.88 6.54
C GLU A 7 -25.09 8.65 7.72
N LYS A 8 -23.76 8.83 7.72
CA LYS A 8 -23.01 9.36 8.87
C LYS A 8 -22.41 10.74 8.65
N ILE A 9 -22.22 11.13 7.40
CA ILE A 9 -21.53 12.37 7.03
C ILE A 9 -22.41 13.14 6.04
N ASN A 10 -22.42 14.47 6.17
CA ASN A 10 -23.13 15.32 5.21
C ASN A 10 -22.62 15.03 3.78
N PRO A 11 -23.48 14.66 2.83
CA PRO A 11 -23.08 14.36 1.46
C PRO A 11 -22.31 15.48 0.75
N SER A 12 -22.52 16.73 1.14
CA SER A 12 -21.77 17.89 0.59
C SER A 12 -20.33 17.97 1.09
N SER A 13 -19.96 17.21 2.13
CA SER A 13 -18.62 17.24 2.72
C SER A 13 -17.63 16.26 2.07
N PHE A 14 -18.06 15.46 1.09
CA PHE A 14 -17.19 14.52 0.38
C PHE A 14 -17.58 14.40 -1.10
N ARG A 15 -16.60 14.01 -1.90
CA ARG A 15 -16.78 13.71 -3.32
C ARG A 15 -16.03 12.44 -3.69
N PHE A 16 -16.71 11.54 -4.41
CA PHE A 16 -16.09 10.38 -5.04
C PHE A 16 -15.82 10.67 -6.52
N GLN A 17 -14.65 10.25 -6.97
CA GLN A 17 -14.25 10.33 -8.37
C GLN A 17 -13.60 9.01 -8.76
N ALA A 18 -14.14 8.37 -9.80
CA ALA A 18 -13.58 7.14 -10.39
C ALA A 18 -12.69 7.52 -11.57
N GLU A 19 -11.38 7.47 -11.37
CA GLU A 19 -10.40 7.87 -12.37
C GLU A 19 -9.06 7.19 -12.10
N ASN A 20 -8.19 7.15 -13.11
CA ASN A 20 -6.79 6.77 -12.90
C ASN A 20 -6.10 7.83 -12.02
N ILE A 21 -5.53 7.38 -10.91
CA ILE A 21 -4.96 8.28 -9.89
C ILE A 21 -3.79 9.11 -10.42
N THR A 22 -2.95 8.55 -11.28
CA THR A 22 -1.80 9.25 -11.87
C THR A 22 -2.29 10.40 -12.74
N ASN A 23 -3.21 10.11 -13.69
CA ASN A 23 -3.79 11.13 -14.56
C ASN A 23 -4.50 12.24 -13.77
N PHE A 24 -5.20 11.85 -12.70
CA PHE A 24 -5.83 12.82 -11.80
C PHE A 24 -4.81 13.75 -11.16
N LEU A 25 -3.77 13.17 -10.54
CA LEU A 25 -2.75 13.94 -9.83
C LEU A 25 -1.89 14.80 -10.78
N GLU A 26 -1.66 14.36 -12.03
CA GLU A 26 -0.89 15.14 -13.01
C GLU A 26 -1.57 16.44 -13.42
N ARG A 27 -2.89 16.48 -13.45
CA ARG A 27 -3.66 17.65 -13.93
C ARG A 27 -4.13 18.60 -12.83
N ILE A 28 -4.06 18.21 -11.55
CA ILE A 28 -4.42 19.12 -10.47
C ILE A 28 -3.28 20.09 -10.16
N ASP A 29 -3.65 21.24 -9.61
CA ASP A 29 -2.69 22.24 -9.18
C ASP A 29 -1.85 21.73 -8.01
N GLU A 30 -0.65 22.27 -7.89
CA GLU A 30 0.21 21.99 -6.73
C GLU A 30 -0.46 22.45 -5.44
N LYS A 31 -0.14 21.73 -4.34
CA LYS A 31 -0.66 22.07 -3.01
C LYS A 31 -2.19 22.17 -2.94
N SER A 32 -2.89 21.32 -3.69
CA SER A 32 -4.36 21.30 -3.74
C SER A 32 -5.01 20.72 -2.49
N PHE A 33 -4.32 19.84 -1.75
CA PHE A 33 -4.85 19.15 -0.58
C PHE A 33 -3.99 19.40 0.66
N ASN A 34 -4.61 19.60 1.82
CA ASN A 34 -3.86 19.69 3.07
C ASN A 34 -3.20 18.36 3.39
N THR A 35 -3.94 17.26 3.27
CA THR A 35 -3.46 15.90 3.53
C THR A 35 -3.85 14.96 2.39
N VAL A 36 -2.92 14.11 1.99
CA VAL A 36 -3.14 13.03 1.00
C VAL A 36 -3.03 11.69 1.71
N PHE A 37 -4.00 10.81 1.48
CA PHE A 37 -4.01 9.44 2.00
C PHE A 37 -3.73 8.44 0.87
N CYS A 38 -2.75 7.57 1.07
CA CYS A 38 -2.38 6.51 0.14
C CYS A 38 -2.34 5.16 0.87
N PHE A 39 -3.52 4.56 1.04
CA PHE A 39 -3.67 3.32 1.80
C PHE A 39 -3.93 2.14 0.88
N GLY A 40 -2.99 1.19 0.86
CA GLY A 40 -3.11 -0.04 0.10
C GLY A 40 -3.06 0.13 -1.43
N VAL A 41 -2.49 1.22 -1.94
CA VAL A 41 -2.44 1.55 -3.36
C VAL A 41 -1.02 1.51 -3.92
N LEU A 42 -0.04 2.01 -3.17
CA LEU A 42 1.32 2.23 -3.66
C LEU A 42 1.94 1.01 -4.33
N TYR A 43 1.77 -0.17 -3.74
CA TYR A 43 2.33 -1.41 -4.26
C TYR A 43 1.63 -1.95 -5.54
N TYR A 44 0.47 -1.41 -5.91
CA TYR A 44 -0.17 -1.73 -7.19
C TYR A 44 0.33 -0.88 -8.35
N MET A 45 1.14 0.14 -8.07
CA MET A 45 1.64 1.03 -9.09
C MET A 45 2.91 0.46 -9.73
N PRO A 46 3.03 0.47 -11.06
CA PRO A 46 4.26 0.09 -11.75
C PRO A 46 5.42 1.00 -11.38
N GLU A 47 5.14 2.28 -11.18
CA GLU A 47 6.10 3.32 -10.83
C GLU A 47 5.72 4.00 -9.51
N PRO A 48 5.90 3.32 -8.36
CA PRO A 48 5.46 3.86 -7.08
C PRO A 48 6.17 5.16 -6.66
N LEU A 49 7.42 5.37 -7.07
CA LEU A 49 8.13 6.63 -6.83
C LEU A 49 7.49 7.79 -7.62
N HIS A 50 7.01 7.54 -8.84
CA HIS A 50 6.31 8.56 -9.61
C HIS A 50 5.00 8.99 -8.91
N LEU A 51 4.21 8.01 -8.44
CA LEU A 51 3.02 8.31 -7.66
C LEU A 51 3.36 9.13 -6.40
N LEU A 52 4.42 8.76 -5.69
CA LEU A 52 4.88 9.48 -4.50
C LEU A 52 5.25 10.94 -4.81
N LYS A 53 5.94 11.20 -5.92
CA LYS A 53 6.24 12.56 -6.40
C LYS A 53 4.98 13.38 -6.66
N LEU A 54 4.00 12.78 -7.32
CA LEU A 54 2.74 13.45 -7.61
C LEU A 54 1.96 13.77 -6.32
N MET A 55 1.94 12.85 -5.36
CA MET A 55 1.34 13.08 -4.05
C MET A 55 2.05 14.20 -3.28
N ALA A 56 3.40 14.24 -3.30
CA ALA A 56 4.17 15.29 -2.66
C ALA A 56 3.90 16.67 -3.30
N ARG A 57 3.73 16.72 -4.61
CA ARG A 57 3.32 17.94 -5.31
C ARG A 57 1.91 18.40 -4.90
N ALA A 58 0.99 17.45 -4.76
CA ALA A 58 -0.42 17.73 -4.47
C ALA A 58 -0.70 18.08 -2.99
N ALA A 59 0.10 17.55 -2.05
CA ALA A 59 -0.06 17.79 -0.62
C ALA A 59 0.52 19.13 -0.19
N LYS A 60 -0.17 19.85 0.71
CA LYS A 60 0.35 21.07 1.36
C LYS A 60 1.24 20.75 2.55
N GLU A 61 0.81 19.79 3.37
CA GLU A 61 1.38 19.56 4.70
C GLU A 61 1.79 18.10 4.91
N THR A 62 0.88 17.16 4.60
CA THR A 62 1.04 15.77 5.06
C THR A 62 0.63 14.76 3.99
N ILE A 63 1.38 13.67 3.92
CA ILE A 63 0.97 12.45 3.22
C ILE A 63 0.98 11.31 4.22
N LEU A 64 -0.11 10.54 4.27
CA LEU A 64 -0.20 9.32 5.06
C LEU A 64 -0.15 8.13 4.10
N ILE A 65 0.86 7.29 4.27
CA ILE A 65 1.07 6.09 3.45
C ILE A 65 0.88 4.86 4.31
N ASP A 66 0.17 3.88 3.76
CA ASP A 66 0.12 2.53 4.29
C ASP A 66 0.30 1.54 3.13
N THR A 67 1.35 0.71 3.18
CA THR A 67 1.75 -0.13 2.05
C THR A 67 2.36 -1.46 2.49
N PHE A 68 2.25 -2.46 1.63
CA PHE A 68 3.04 -3.67 1.77
C PHE A 68 4.50 -3.42 1.39
N THR A 69 5.39 -4.16 2.03
CA THR A 69 6.82 -4.18 1.76
C THR A 69 7.26 -5.47 1.09
N ALA A 70 8.54 -5.57 0.73
CA ALA A 70 9.17 -6.79 0.24
C ALA A 70 9.14 -7.96 1.25
N SER A 71 8.77 -7.69 2.50
CA SER A 71 8.50 -8.74 3.51
C SER A 71 7.12 -9.40 3.36
N TYR A 72 6.31 -8.96 2.41
CA TYR A 72 4.97 -9.51 2.17
C TYR A 72 5.01 -11.00 1.85
N SER A 73 4.00 -11.74 2.34
CA SER A 73 3.93 -13.20 2.24
C SER A 73 3.93 -13.76 0.81
N ALA A 74 3.57 -12.97 -0.20
CA ALA A 74 3.70 -13.36 -1.59
C ALA A 74 5.16 -13.59 -2.00
N VAL A 75 6.10 -12.88 -1.32
CA VAL A 75 7.54 -13.00 -1.52
C VAL A 75 8.15 -13.96 -0.50
N GLN A 76 7.56 -14.07 0.70
CA GLN A 76 8.09 -14.81 1.85
C GLN A 76 7.17 -15.91 2.38
N GLY A 77 6.10 -16.28 1.65
CA GLY A 77 5.24 -17.41 2.00
C GLY A 77 6.02 -18.73 2.07
N LYS A 78 5.36 -19.81 2.48
CA LYS A 78 5.97 -21.15 2.59
C LYS A 78 6.72 -21.63 1.33
N ASP A 79 6.32 -21.12 0.16
CA ASP A 79 6.97 -21.39 -1.12
C ASP A 79 8.07 -20.37 -1.47
N ALA A 80 8.29 -19.34 -0.65
CA ALA A 80 9.30 -18.31 -0.90
C ALA A 80 10.73 -18.88 -1.06
N PRO A 81 11.19 -19.84 -0.24
CA PRO A 81 12.51 -20.44 -0.44
C PRO A 81 12.69 -21.09 -1.81
N LYS A 82 11.61 -21.53 -2.43
CA LYS A 82 11.62 -22.11 -3.76
C LYS A 82 11.82 -21.07 -4.89
N TYR A 83 11.22 -19.89 -4.71
CA TYR A 83 11.22 -18.84 -5.73
C TYR A 83 12.26 -17.75 -5.46
N TYR A 84 12.58 -17.53 -4.18
CA TYR A 84 13.47 -16.47 -3.71
C TYR A 84 14.47 -17.00 -2.66
N PRO A 85 15.30 -18.01 -3.01
CA PRO A 85 16.16 -18.69 -2.03
C PRO A 85 17.21 -17.78 -1.38
N HIS A 86 17.48 -16.63 -1.98
CA HIS A 86 18.50 -15.69 -1.51
C HIS A 86 17.92 -14.47 -0.77
N LEU A 87 16.60 -14.43 -0.56
CA LEU A 87 15.94 -13.32 0.11
C LEU A 87 16.09 -13.47 1.62
N THR A 88 17.21 -12.98 2.13
CA THR A 88 17.55 -12.97 3.56
C THR A 88 17.12 -11.65 4.22
N SER A 89 17.06 -11.64 5.56
CA SER A 89 16.82 -10.41 6.32
C SER A 89 17.84 -9.30 5.99
N GLN A 90 19.08 -9.67 5.71
CA GLN A 90 20.12 -8.71 5.31
C GLN A 90 19.79 -8.04 3.99
N ILE A 91 19.31 -8.80 2.99
CA ILE A 91 18.91 -8.27 1.69
C ILE A 91 17.66 -7.39 1.84
N LEU A 92 16.72 -7.77 2.69
CA LEU A 92 15.50 -6.98 2.92
C LEU A 92 15.76 -5.64 3.61
N ASN A 93 16.92 -5.47 4.24
CA ASN A 93 17.37 -4.20 4.81
C ASN A 93 18.08 -3.29 3.78
N LEU A 94 18.31 -3.77 2.56
CA LEU A 94 18.86 -2.95 1.48
C LEU A 94 17.73 -2.14 0.79
N PRO A 95 18.05 -0.97 0.21
CA PRO A 95 17.09 -0.20 -0.57
C PRO A 95 16.84 -0.87 -1.93
N LEU A 96 15.87 -1.77 -1.97
CA LEU A 96 15.49 -2.48 -3.19
C LEU A 96 13.97 -2.60 -3.34
N MET A 97 13.53 -2.88 -4.55
CA MET A 97 12.14 -3.12 -4.88
C MET A 97 12.01 -4.46 -5.60
N ILE A 98 11.03 -5.26 -5.20
CA ILE A 98 10.71 -6.53 -5.82
C ILE A 98 9.41 -6.39 -6.60
N SER A 99 9.45 -6.67 -7.90
CA SER A 99 8.25 -6.72 -8.72
C SER A 99 7.80 -8.17 -8.90
N CYS A 100 6.55 -8.43 -8.54
CA CYS A 100 5.95 -9.75 -8.62
C CYS A 100 4.74 -9.73 -9.55
N PRO A 101 4.59 -10.72 -10.45
CA PRO A 101 3.35 -10.87 -11.19
C PRO A 101 2.23 -11.30 -10.25
N THR A 102 1.07 -10.66 -10.39
CA THR A 102 -0.15 -11.04 -9.69
C THR A 102 -1.27 -11.30 -10.69
N GLN A 103 -2.18 -12.18 -10.32
CA GLN A 103 -3.33 -12.53 -11.14
C GLN A 103 -4.60 -12.32 -10.30
N SER A 104 -5.59 -11.64 -10.88
CA SER A 104 -6.90 -11.60 -10.26
C SER A 104 -7.54 -12.99 -10.33
N LYS A 105 -8.04 -13.46 -9.18
CA LYS A 105 -8.87 -14.67 -9.10
C LYS A 105 -10.33 -14.39 -9.46
N LYS A 106 -10.74 -13.15 -9.48
CA LYS A 106 -12.12 -12.71 -9.80
C LYS A 106 -12.14 -12.24 -11.26
N LYS A 107 -13.07 -12.78 -12.06
CA LYS A 107 -13.22 -12.42 -13.48
C LYS A 107 -13.51 -10.94 -13.71
N ASP A 108 -14.17 -10.30 -12.75
CA ASP A 108 -14.64 -8.91 -12.86
C ASP A 108 -13.72 -7.89 -12.18
N TYR A 109 -12.56 -8.33 -11.67
CA TYR A 109 -11.60 -7.45 -11.05
C TYR A 109 -10.45 -7.14 -12.00
N ASN A 110 -10.48 -5.96 -12.58
CA ASN A 110 -9.39 -5.45 -13.39
C ASN A 110 -8.28 -4.93 -12.50
N LEU A 111 -7.14 -5.62 -12.54
CA LEU A 111 -5.92 -5.14 -11.91
C LEU A 111 -5.42 -3.90 -12.68
N PRO A 112 -4.85 -2.90 -11.98
CA PRO A 112 -4.19 -1.78 -12.64
C PRO A 112 -3.16 -2.28 -13.65
N GLU A 113 -3.15 -1.68 -14.84
CA GLU A 113 -2.19 -1.98 -15.92
C GLU A 113 -2.03 -3.47 -16.23
N ALA A 114 -3.15 -4.19 -16.21
CA ALA A 114 -3.15 -5.60 -16.52
C ALA A 114 -2.78 -5.86 -17.98
N PHE A 115 -1.98 -6.88 -18.20
CA PHE A 115 -1.60 -7.37 -19.53
C PHE A 115 -1.94 -8.85 -19.70
N ASN A 116 -2.17 -9.27 -20.94
CA ASN A 116 -2.47 -10.66 -21.23
C ASN A 116 -1.18 -11.44 -21.49
N ARG A 117 -0.99 -12.55 -20.76
CA ARG A 117 0.07 -13.51 -21.01
C ARG A 117 -0.51 -14.92 -21.06
N LYS A 118 -0.49 -15.54 -22.23
CA LYS A 118 -0.98 -16.91 -22.45
C LYS A 118 -2.42 -17.11 -21.93
N GLY A 119 -3.32 -16.17 -22.24
CA GLY A 119 -4.72 -16.24 -21.85
C GLY A 119 -5.00 -15.87 -20.37
N ARG A 120 -4.00 -15.36 -19.64
CA ARG A 120 -4.16 -14.91 -18.26
C ARG A 120 -3.96 -13.42 -18.18
N SER A 121 -4.88 -12.72 -17.50
CA SER A 121 -4.71 -11.33 -17.14
C SER A 121 -3.78 -11.22 -15.92
N LEU A 122 -2.64 -10.61 -16.11
CA LEU A 122 -1.62 -10.41 -15.09
C LEU A 122 -1.40 -8.91 -14.89
N SER A 123 -1.01 -8.53 -13.69
CA SER A 123 -0.46 -7.22 -13.38
C SER A 123 0.82 -7.40 -12.55
N LEU A 124 1.60 -6.35 -12.41
CA LEU A 124 2.76 -6.33 -11.53
C LEU A 124 2.39 -5.60 -10.24
N ILE A 125 2.78 -6.18 -9.11
CA ILE A 125 2.84 -5.48 -7.84
C ILE A 125 4.30 -5.15 -7.55
N SER A 126 4.54 -3.96 -7.02
CA SER A 126 5.86 -3.43 -6.70
C SER A 126 6.01 -3.32 -5.19
N LEU A 127 6.85 -4.18 -4.62
CA LEU A 127 7.05 -4.30 -3.18
C LEU A 127 8.41 -3.68 -2.81
N PRO A 128 8.45 -2.43 -2.35
CA PRO A 128 9.68 -1.81 -1.86
C PRO A 128 10.06 -2.41 -0.51
N THR A 129 11.35 -2.45 -0.21
CA THR A 129 11.81 -2.61 1.18
C THR A 129 11.53 -1.33 1.96
N LYS A 130 11.55 -1.42 3.29
CA LYS A 130 11.47 -0.25 4.16
C LYS A 130 12.58 0.76 3.82
N ALA A 131 13.81 0.29 3.67
CA ALA A 131 14.95 1.12 3.28
C ALA A 131 14.77 1.83 1.93
N MET A 132 14.09 1.18 0.95
CA MET A 132 13.79 1.81 -0.32
C MET A 132 12.75 2.93 -0.17
N LEU A 133 11.71 2.72 0.65
CA LEU A 133 10.72 3.77 0.93
C LEU A 133 11.37 4.99 1.55
N GLU A 134 12.18 4.79 2.58
CA GLU A 134 12.87 5.86 3.29
C GLU A 134 13.86 6.61 2.37
N LEU A 135 14.58 5.89 1.51
CA LEU A 135 15.44 6.50 0.49
C LEU A 135 14.62 7.36 -0.52
N TRP A 136 13.42 6.92 -0.90
CA TRP A 136 12.55 7.74 -1.74
C TRP A 136 12.09 9.01 -1.02
N PHE A 137 11.76 8.92 0.26
CA PHE A 137 11.37 10.08 1.06
C PHE A 137 12.51 11.11 1.11
N GLU A 138 13.74 10.65 1.40
CA GLU A 138 14.93 11.49 1.36
C GLU A 138 15.13 12.15 0.00
N SER A 139 15.03 11.38 -1.07
CA SER A 139 15.23 11.88 -2.45
C SER A 139 14.23 12.97 -2.85
N LEU A 140 13.09 13.02 -2.18
CA LEU A 140 12.04 14.01 -2.38
C LEU A 140 12.10 15.18 -1.38
N GLY A 141 13.08 15.16 -0.46
CA GLY A 141 13.21 16.18 0.58
C GLY A 141 12.11 16.11 1.65
N LEU A 142 11.43 14.96 1.77
CA LEU A 142 10.39 14.75 2.76
C LEU A 142 10.99 14.30 4.08
N THR A 143 10.46 14.81 5.20
CA THR A 143 10.70 14.23 6.51
C THR A 143 9.58 13.26 6.86
N TRP A 144 9.88 12.24 7.66
CA TRP A 144 8.89 11.19 7.95
C TRP A 144 8.98 10.67 9.38
N GLU A 145 7.87 10.12 9.83
CA GLU A 145 7.77 9.29 11.02
C GLU A 145 7.06 7.98 10.67
N GLN A 146 7.58 6.85 11.12
CA GLN A 146 6.88 5.57 11.02
C GLN A 146 5.80 5.54 12.11
N LEU A 147 4.56 5.22 11.73
CA LEU A 147 3.47 5.09 12.68
C LEU A 147 3.57 3.74 13.42
N ASP A 148 3.51 3.79 14.73
CA ASP A 148 3.47 2.61 15.59
C ASP A 148 2.02 2.19 15.86
N TRP A 149 1.66 1.00 15.38
CA TRP A 149 0.35 0.40 15.57
C TRP A 149 0.29 -0.58 16.75
N SER A 150 1.37 -0.79 17.50
CA SER A 150 1.47 -1.79 18.57
C SER A 150 0.36 -1.64 19.62
N SER A 151 0.00 -0.43 19.99
CA SER A 151 -1.09 -0.15 20.95
C SER A 151 -2.47 -0.53 20.42
N HIS A 152 -2.66 -0.54 19.10
CA HIS A 152 -3.91 -0.93 18.45
C HIS A 152 -3.99 -2.43 18.17
N ILE A 153 -2.85 -3.04 17.87
CA ILE A 153 -2.74 -4.49 17.61
C ILE A 153 -3.00 -5.29 18.89
N ALA A 154 -2.57 -4.77 20.04
CA ALA A 154 -2.75 -5.42 21.35
C ALA A 154 -4.20 -5.37 21.89
N ARG A 155 -5.10 -4.63 21.25
CA ARG A 155 -6.51 -4.57 21.64
C ARG A 155 -7.31 -5.59 20.85
N ASP A 156 -8.18 -6.33 21.54
CA ASP A 156 -9.27 -7.07 20.89
C ASP A 156 -10.11 -6.06 20.10
N CYS A 157 -9.84 -5.93 18.82
CA CYS A 157 -10.64 -5.06 17.99
C CYS A 157 -11.84 -5.86 17.47
N SER A 158 -13.00 -5.22 17.42
CA SER A 158 -14.26 -5.79 16.91
C SER A 158 -14.13 -6.35 15.49
N PHE A 159 -13.06 -6.04 14.79
CA PHE A 159 -12.74 -6.61 13.48
C PHE A 159 -12.50 -8.12 13.54
N HIS A 160 -11.92 -8.64 14.64
CA HIS A 160 -11.74 -10.07 14.85
C HIS A 160 -13.07 -10.83 14.93
N ASP A 161 -14.12 -10.17 15.40
CA ASP A 161 -15.45 -10.79 15.52
C ASP A 161 -16.14 -10.98 14.16
N LEU A 162 -15.69 -10.26 13.14
CA LEU A 162 -16.16 -10.39 11.77
C LEU A 162 -15.49 -11.52 10.98
N LEU A 163 -14.44 -12.12 11.53
CA LEU A 163 -13.68 -13.18 10.88
C LEU A 163 -14.20 -14.56 11.29
N THR A 164 -14.31 -15.47 10.32
CA THR A 164 -14.56 -16.89 10.62
C THR A 164 -13.38 -17.49 11.40
N PRO A 165 -13.57 -18.61 12.12
CA PRO A 165 -12.46 -19.28 12.82
C PRO A 165 -11.27 -19.58 11.89
N GLU A 166 -11.53 -20.01 10.67
CA GLU A 166 -10.50 -20.30 9.66
C GLU A 166 -9.76 -19.01 9.23
N GLN A 167 -10.46 -17.91 9.08
CA GLN A 167 -9.87 -16.60 8.76
C GLN A 167 -9.02 -16.09 9.93
N LYS A 168 -9.46 -16.28 11.19
CA LYS A 168 -8.69 -15.92 12.38
C LYS A 168 -7.37 -16.71 12.47
N ILE A 169 -7.39 -18.00 12.13
CA ILE A 169 -6.20 -18.85 12.12
C ILE A 169 -5.20 -18.42 11.02
N THR A 170 -5.71 -17.97 9.87
CA THR A 170 -4.89 -17.60 8.70
C THR A 170 -4.60 -16.11 8.63
N SER A 171 -5.31 -15.29 9.37
CA SER A 171 -5.17 -13.83 9.35
C SER A 171 -4.05 -13.39 10.30
N HIS A 172 -2.94 -12.99 9.73
CA HIS A 172 -1.81 -12.39 10.45
C HIS A 172 -1.94 -10.86 10.56
N TRP A 173 -3.15 -10.33 10.56
CA TRP A 173 -3.35 -8.87 10.59
C TRP A 173 -2.73 -8.22 11.83
N ALA A 174 -2.77 -8.89 12.98
CA ALA A 174 -2.09 -8.41 14.19
C ALA A 174 -0.57 -8.29 13.99
N ASP A 175 0.02 -9.21 13.24
CA ASP A 175 1.46 -9.33 13.09
C ASP A 175 2.02 -8.63 11.84
N VAL A 176 1.17 -8.18 10.91
CA VAL A 176 1.68 -7.62 9.63
C VAL A 176 2.49 -6.34 9.82
N TYR A 177 2.15 -5.53 10.80
CA TYR A 177 2.93 -4.33 11.14
C TYR A 177 4.14 -4.67 11.99
N ALA A 178 4.00 -5.52 13.00
CA ALA A 178 5.11 -5.97 13.85
C ALA A 178 6.19 -6.72 13.06
N SER A 179 5.79 -7.49 12.05
CA SER A 179 6.72 -8.24 11.18
C SER A 179 7.31 -7.37 10.03
N GLY A 180 6.88 -6.13 9.88
CA GLY A 180 7.31 -5.27 8.78
C GLY A 180 6.76 -5.66 7.40
N ILE A 181 5.82 -6.61 7.34
CA ILE A 181 5.11 -6.97 6.10
C ILE A 181 4.33 -5.76 5.57
N ARG A 182 3.79 -4.98 6.48
CA ARG A 182 3.09 -3.73 6.20
C ARG A 182 3.66 -2.61 7.05
N VAL A 183 3.79 -1.43 6.47
CA VAL A 183 4.31 -0.24 7.15
C VAL A 183 3.42 0.96 6.87
N SER A 184 3.31 1.82 7.86
CA SER A 184 2.61 3.09 7.71
C SER A 184 3.55 4.23 8.07
N TYR A 185 3.50 5.28 7.28
CA TYR A 185 4.30 6.49 7.47
C TYR A 185 3.44 7.73 7.40
N LYS A 186 3.80 8.70 8.20
CA LYS A 186 3.38 10.08 8.04
C LYS A 186 4.57 10.87 7.48
N LEU A 187 4.36 11.48 6.32
CA LEU A 187 5.36 12.30 5.64
C LEU A 187 4.95 13.76 5.77
N HIS A 188 5.92 14.62 6.00
CA HIS A 188 5.77 16.07 5.99
C HIS A 188 6.38 16.63 4.71
N VAL A 189 5.63 17.51 4.03
CA VAL A 189 5.96 18.07 2.72
C VAL A 189 6.49 19.49 2.83
#